data_5ad4209433b9566e5c066166ad90550b
#
_entry.id   5ad4209433b9566e5c066166ad90550b
#
_cell.length_a   1.000
_cell.length_b   1.000
_cell.length_c   1.000
_cell.angle_alpha   90.00
_cell.angle_beta   90.00
_cell.angle_gamma   90.00
#
_symmetry.space_group_name_H-M   'P 1'
#
loop_
_entity.id
_entity.type
_entity.pdbx_description
1 polymer ?
#
loop_
_entity_poly.entity_id
_entity_poly.type
_entity_poly.pdbx_seq_one_letter_code
_entity_poly.pdbx_strand_id
1 'polypeptide(L)'
;MSGEANHQCGLAAVYIKENGDSSNKALFYLYKLLLNQQNRGQLSAGVTTYNSSRIQILDTYKDLGPVNEVFKTSDRQQSIELFKRYAGNKGIGHVRYATSGGE
;
A
#
# COMPACT_ATOMS: atom_id res chain seq x y z
N MET A 1 4.11 -25.41 -11.22
CA MET A 1 3.84 -25.24 -10.74
C MET A 1 2.87 -24.81 -10.16
N SER A 2 2.35 -25.16 -9.99
CA SER A 2 1.18 -24.68 -9.48
C SER A 2 1.27 -24.18 -8.13
N GLY A 3 2.03 -24.74 -7.30
CA GLY A 3 2.11 -24.27 -5.96
C GLY A 3 2.53 -22.84 -5.86
N GLU A 4 3.34 -22.46 -6.75
CA GLU A 4 3.82 -21.12 -6.71
C GLU A 4 2.75 -20.12 -6.97
N ALA A 5 1.83 -20.46 -7.80
CA ALA A 5 0.76 -19.53 -8.11
C ALA A 5 -0.09 -19.23 -6.90
N ASN A 6 -0.11 -20.14 -5.97
CA ASN A 6 -0.96 -19.99 -4.83
C ASN A 6 -0.40 -19.09 -3.76
N HIS A 7 0.86 -18.75 -3.88
CA HIS A 7 1.50 -17.98 -2.85
C HIS A 7 1.84 -16.59 -3.30
N GLN A 8 1.08 -16.11 -4.23
CA GLN A 8 1.40 -14.85 -4.79
C GLN A 8 1.08 -13.74 -3.87
N CYS A 9 2.07 -12.95 -3.59
CA CYS A 9 1.93 -11.70 -2.88
C CYS A 9 2.77 -10.71 -3.63
N GLY A 10 2.29 -9.50 -3.72
CA GLY A 10 3.07 -8.44 -4.31
C GLY A 10 3.68 -7.59 -3.22
N LEU A 11 4.90 -7.17 -3.44
CA LEU A 11 5.60 -6.28 -2.52
C LEU A 11 6.07 -5.06 -3.27
N ALA A 12 6.11 -3.93 -2.56
CA ALA A 12 6.61 -2.71 -3.13
C ALA A 12 7.38 -1.96 -2.04
N ALA A 13 8.36 -1.19 -2.45
CA ALA A 13 9.11 -0.37 -1.53
C ALA A 13 9.44 0.95 -2.22
N VAL A 14 9.40 2.02 -1.45
CA VAL A 14 9.67 3.35 -1.96
C VAL A 14 10.55 4.08 -0.96
N TYR A 15 11.55 4.73 -1.46
CA TYR A 15 12.39 5.60 -0.67
C TYR A 15 12.58 6.89 -1.45
N ILE A 16 12.19 8.01 -0.86
CA ILE A 16 12.31 9.31 -1.51
C ILE A 16 13.37 10.09 -0.76
N LYS A 17 14.35 10.58 -1.49
CA LYS A 17 15.34 11.44 -0.88
C LYS A 17 14.67 12.70 -0.38
N GLU A 18 15.15 13.16 0.75
CA GLU A 18 14.54 14.32 1.35
C GLU A 18 14.99 15.54 0.61
N ASN A 19 14.18 15.96 -0.32
CA ASN A 19 14.43 17.23 -0.91
C ASN A 19 13.17 17.73 -1.54
N GLY A 20 12.68 18.82 -1.06
CA GLY A 20 11.58 19.51 -1.67
C GLY A 20 10.23 18.95 -1.35
N ASP A 21 9.31 19.30 -2.19
CA ASP A 21 7.91 19.07 -1.94
C ASP A 21 7.47 17.65 -2.10
N SER A 22 8.27 16.83 -2.75
CA SER A 22 7.86 15.44 -2.97
C SER A 22 8.31 14.51 -1.88
N SER A 23 8.95 15.02 -0.83
CA SER A 23 9.58 14.15 0.14
C SER A 23 8.59 13.27 0.90
N ASN A 24 7.34 13.67 1.03
CA ASN A 24 6.36 12.89 1.79
C ASN A 24 5.36 12.17 0.91
N LYS A 25 5.72 11.84 -0.29
CA LYS A 25 4.80 11.21 -1.24
C LYS A 25 5.00 9.72 -1.39
N ALA A 26 5.65 9.08 -0.42
CA ALA A 26 5.89 7.65 -0.54
C ALA A 26 4.59 6.86 -0.65
N LEU A 27 3.57 7.23 0.09
CA LEU A 27 2.31 6.50 0.02
C LEU A 27 1.69 6.57 -1.36
N PHE A 28 1.77 7.73 -1.99
CA PHE A 28 1.23 7.88 -3.34
C PHE A 28 1.92 6.93 -4.33
N TYR A 29 3.24 6.84 -4.25
CA TYR A 29 3.96 5.93 -5.14
C TYR A 29 3.73 4.47 -4.78
N LEU A 30 3.64 4.17 -3.49
CA LEU A 30 3.30 2.80 -3.08
C LEU A 30 1.94 2.40 -3.62
N TYR A 31 0.95 3.29 -3.50
CA TYR A 31 -0.37 3.00 -4.03
C TYR A 31 -0.30 2.66 -5.52
N LYS A 32 0.44 3.45 -6.29
CA LYS A 32 0.54 3.19 -7.73
C LYS A 32 1.23 1.87 -8.03
N LEU A 33 2.28 1.55 -7.27
CA LEU A 33 2.96 0.28 -7.46
C LEU A 33 2.06 -0.89 -7.10
N LEU A 34 1.33 -0.79 -6.01
CA LEU A 34 0.43 -1.86 -5.61
C LEU A 34 -0.71 -2.02 -6.60
N LEU A 35 -1.19 -0.91 -7.13
CA LEU A 35 -2.25 -0.97 -8.11
C LEU A 35 -1.81 -1.73 -9.36
N ASN A 36 -0.56 -1.55 -9.77
CA ASN A 36 -0.01 -2.29 -10.90
C ASN A 36 0.14 -3.78 -10.62
N GLN A 37 0.23 -4.17 -9.36
CA GLN A 37 0.34 -5.57 -8.99
C GLN A 37 -1.01 -6.20 -8.72
N GLN A 38 -2.07 -5.42 -8.75
CA GLN A 38 -3.39 -5.92 -8.43
C GLN A 38 -3.86 -6.85 -9.52
N ASN A 39 -4.39 -8.00 -9.12
CA ASN A 39 -4.90 -8.99 -10.02
C ASN A 39 -6.20 -9.52 -9.51
N ARG A 40 -6.84 -10.33 -10.34
CA ARG A 40 -8.04 -11.01 -9.93
C ARG A 40 -7.73 -11.87 -8.71
N GLY A 41 -8.60 -11.83 -7.73
CA GLY A 41 -8.42 -12.62 -6.51
C GLY A 41 -7.61 -11.95 -5.43
N GLN A 42 -7.20 -10.71 -5.66
CA GLN A 42 -6.50 -9.98 -4.62
C GLN A 42 -7.43 -9.74 -3.43
N LEU A 43 -6.96 -10.06 -2.23
CA LEU A 43 -7.78 -10.07 -1.02
C LEU A 43 -7.55 -8.88 -0.12
N SER A 44 -6.34 -8.38 -0.05
CA SER A 44 -6.02 -7.31 0.88
C SER A 44 -4.82 -6.55 0.41
N ALA A 45 -4.65 -5.37 0.96
CA ALA A 45 -3.48 -4.55 0.68
C ALA A 45 -3.12 -3.78 1.93
N GLY A 46 -1.86 -3.40 2.02
CA GLY A 46 -1.42 -2.64 3.17
C GLY A 46 -0.12 -1.92 2.90
N VAL A 47 0.16 -0.94 3.73
CA VAL A 47 1.38 -0.16 3.65
C VAL A 47 1.87 0.14 5.05
N THR A 48 3.19 0.28 5.17
CA THR A 48 3.81 0.85 6.35
C THR A 48 4.68 1.99 5.88
N THR A 49 4.48 3.17 6.41
CA THR A 49 5.27 4.33 6.00
C THR A 49 6.04 4.90 7.18
N TYR A 50 7.12 5.56 6.84
CA TYR A 50 7.99 6.20 7.81
C TYR A 50 7.88 7.70 7.66
N ASN A 51 7.65 8.38 8.78
CA ASN A 51 7.60 9.83 8.79
C ASN A 51 8.11 10.31 10.14
N SER A 52 9.29 10.92 10.14
CA SER A 52 9.91 11.32 11.39
C SER A 52 9.18 12.48 12.08
N SER A 53 8.28 13.14 11.37
CA SER A 53 7.50 14.24 11.95
C SER A 53 6.26 13.75 12.68
N ARG A 54 5.92 12.49 12.56
CA ARG A 54 4.74 11.94 13.23
C ARG A 54 5.11 11.42 14.60
N ILE A 55 4.15 11.44 15.51
CA ILE A 55 4.31 10.76 16.78
C ILE A 55 4.51 9.28 16.53
N GLN A 56 3.68 8.71 15.67
CA GLN A 56 3.83 7.32 15.25
C GLN A 56 4.74 7.31 14.03
N ILE A 57 6.03 7.20 14.25
CA ILE A 57 7.03 7.34 13.19
C ILE A 57 6.85 6.28 12.11
N LEU A 58 6.65 5.03 12.51
CA LEU A 58 6.27 3.95 11.59
C LEU A 58 4.80 3.66 11.83
N ASP A 59 4.02 3.77 10.80
CA ASP A 59 2.60 3.53 10.93
C ASP A 59 2.13 2.64 9.80
N THR A 60 1.22 1.73 10.12
CA THR A 60 0.74 0.72 9.18
C THR A 60 -0.74 0.89 8.96
N TYR A 61 -1.14 0.81 7.71
CA TYR A 61 -2.55 0.78 7.32
C TYR A 61 -2.78 -0.43 6.44
N LYS A 62 -3.81 -1.20 6.73
CA LYS A 62 -4.17 -2.33 5.87
C LYS A 62 -5.66 -2.58 5.98
N ASP A 63 -6.19 -3.16 4.92
CA ASP A 63 -7.60 -3.49 4.91
C ASP A 63 -7.83 -4.57 3.87
N LEU A 64 -9.02 -5.13 3.91
CA LEU A 64 -9.44 -6.15 2.96
C LEU A 64 -9.96 -5.48 1.71
N GLY A 65 -9.78 -6.14 0.58
CA GLY A 65 -10.33 -5.68 -0.67
C GLY A 65 -9.27 -5.35 -1.69
N PRO A 66 -9.70 -4.98 -2.89
CA PRO A 66 -8.76 -4.56 -3.92
C PRO A 66 -8.11 -3.22 -3.57
N VAL A 67 -6.97 -2.97 -4.18
CA VAL A 67 -6.14 -1.81 -3.83
C VAL A 67 -6.93 -0.52 -3.86
N ASN A 68 -7.72 -0.32 -4.90
CA ASN A 68 -8.46 0.95 -5.01
C ASN A 68 -9.49 1.11 -3.91
N GLU A 69 -10.07 0.02 -3.42
CA GLU A 69 -11.01 0.10 -2.31
C GLU A 69 -10.31 0.25 -0.98
N VAL A 70 -9.19 -0.43 -0.81
CA VAL A 70 -8.42 -0.30 0.42
C VAL A 70 -8.01 1.15 0.63
N PHE A 71 -7.61 1.84 -0.42
CA PHE A 71 -7.16 3.23 -0.32
C PHE A 71 -8.29 4.23 -0.56
N LYS A 72 -9.54 3.76 -0.61
CA LYS A 72 -10.72 4.62 -0.60
C LYS A 72 -10.78 5.59 -1.77
N THR A 73 -10.29 5.16 -2.93
CA THR A 73 -10.17 6.10 -4.03
C THR A 73 -11.50 6.54 -4.62
N SER A 74 -12.59 5.84 -4.32
CA SER A 74 -13.91 6.28 -4.77
C SER A 74 -14.52 7.33 -3.85
N ASP A 75 -13.92 7.60 -2.70
CA ASP A 75 -14.38 8.63 -1.78
C ASP A 75 -13.26 9.62 -1.58
N ARG A 76 -13.39 10.76 -2.26
CA ARG A 76 -12.29 11.72 -2.29
C ARG A 76 -11.89 12.20 -0.90
N GLN A 77 -12.86 12.46 -0.05
CA GLN A 77 -12.57 12.97 1.29
C GLN A 77 -11.80 11.95 2.13
N GLN A 78 -12.27 10.70 2.10
CA GLN A 78 -11.60 9.66 2.87
C GLN A 78 -10.22 9.36 2.31
N SER A 79 -10.08 9.41 1.00
CA SER A 79 -8.80 9.16 0.38
C SER A 79 -7.79 10.23 0.76
N ILE A 80 -8.20 11.49 0.73
CA ILE A 80 -7.31 12.58 1.10
C ILE A 80 -6.85 12.42 2.54
N GLU A 81 -7.77 12.10 3.44
CA GLU A 81 -7.42 11.95 4.85
C GLU A 81 -6.47 10.79 5.06
N LEU A 82 -6.70 9.69 4.35
CA LEU A 82 -5.84 8.53 4.45
C LEU A 82 -4.42 8.86 3.98
N PHE A 83 -4.32 9.50 2.84
CA PHE A 83 -3.01 9.83 2.28
C PHE A 83 -2.27 10.85 3.13
N LYS A 84 -2.98 11.72 3.82
CA LYS A 84 -2.34 12.64 4.74
C LYS A 84 -1.85 11.93 6.00
N ARG A 85 -2.67 11.05 6.54
CA ARG A 85 -2.32 10.39 7.79
C ARG A 85 -1.09 9.51 7.64
N TYR A 86 -1.00 8.80 6.53
CA TYR A 86 0.08 7.86 6.32
C TYR A 86 1.17 8.39 5.40
N ALA A 87 1.23 9.70 5.24
CA ALA A 87 2.27 10.31 4.42
C ALA A 87 3.64 10.05 5.01
N GLY A 88 4.62 9.89 4.15
CA GLY A 88 5.99 9.68 4.60
C GLY A 88 6.94 9.72 3.42
N ASN A 89 8.22 9.61 3.71
CA ASN A 89 9.22 9.66 2.65
C ASN A 89 9.76 8.29 2.28
N LYS A 90 9.37 7.26 2.99
CA LYS A 90 9.73 5.90 2.61
C LYS A 90 8.70 4.96 3.18
N GLY A 91 8.63 3.78 2.60
CA GLY A 91 7.69 2.80 3.09
C GLY A 91 7.71 1.54 2.27
N ILE A 92 6.95 0.58 2.73
CA ILE A 92 6.76 -0.68 2.05
C ILE A 92 5.26 -0.92 1.92
N GLY A 93 4.91 -1.73 0.94
CA GLY A 93 3.52 -2.10 0.73
C GLY A 93 3.42 -3.52 0.26
N HIS A 94 2.21 -4.06 0.38
CA HIS A 94 1.98 -5.44 -0.06
C HIS A 94 0.54 -5.59 -0.53
N VAL A 95 0.35 -6.58 -1.41
CA VAL A 95 -0.97 -7.09 -1.76
C VAL A 95 -0.93 -8.59 -1.53
N ARG A 96 -2.05 -9.12 -1.10
CA ARG A 96 -2.18 -10.54 -0.83
C ARG A 96 -3.29 -11.09 -1.70
N TYR A 97 -3.06 -12.29 -2.24
CA TYR A 97 -4.03 -12.95 -3.09
C TYR A 97 -4.58 -14.18 -2.42
N ALA A 98 -5.75 -14.59 -2.84
CA ALA A 98 -6.33 -15.84 -2.37
C ALA A 98 -5.47 -16.99 -2.83
N THR A 99 -5.27 -17.95 -1.96
CA THR A 99 -4.59 -19.16 -2.34
C THR A 99 -5.62 -20.14 -2.87
N SER A 100 -5.27 -20.81 -3.95
CA SER A 100 -6.21 -21.70 -4.56
C SER A 100 -6.45 -22.89 -3.65
N GLY A 101 -7.68 -23.18 -3.43
CA GLY A 101 -8.06 -24.30 -2.61
C GLY A 101 -7.77 -24.14 -1.16
N GLY A 102 -7.25 -23.09 -0.81
CA GLY A 102 -6.79 -22.92 0.52
C GLY A 102 -7.79 -22.36 1.44
N GLU A 103 -8.68 -21.85 1.01
CA GLU A 103 -9.48 -21.33 1.89
C GLU A 103 -10.61 -21.66 1.84
#